data_e5f0a040e8391caf139bbb1ddc8ba641
#
_entry.id   e5f0a040e8391caf139bbb1ddc8ba641
#
_cell.length_a   1.000
_cell.length_b   1.000
_cell.length_c   1.000
_cell.angle_alpha   90.00
_cell.angle_beta   90.00
_cell.angle_gamma   90.00
#
_symmetry.space_group_name_H-M   'P 1'
#
loop_
_entity.id
_entity.type
_entity.pdbx_description
1 polymer ?
#
loop_
_entity_poly.entity_id
_entity_poly.type
_entity_poly.pdbx_seq_one_letter_code
_entity_poly.pdbx_strand_id
1 'polypeptide(L)'
;MLFRSTAEVENAINMHSDVVESAVVGYPHAVKGQGIYAFVIAGNHHTDEDLTRQDINKTVSRIIGAIAKPDKIQFVSGLPKTRSGKIMRRILRKIAEGETDNLGDTTTLLDPGVVEEIKAGAEKLRG
;
A
#
# COMPACT_ATOMS: atom_id res chain seq x y z
N MET A 1 -23.68 -8.95 0.61
CA MET A 1 -22.44 -8.39 1.18
C MET A 1 -21.81 -7.43 0.20
N LEU A 2 -21.46 -6.28 0.69
CA LEU A 2 -20.79 -5.31 -0.16
C LEU A 2 -19.29 -5.57 -0.15
N PHE A 3 -18.77 -5.91 -1.30
CA PHE A 3 -17.33 -6.11 -1.49
C PHE A 3 -16.73 -4.83 -2.05
N ARG A 4 -15.78 -4.25 -1.34
CA ARG A 4 -15.07 -3.06 -1.83
C ARG A 4 -13.80 -3.48 -2.51
N SER A 5 -13.58 -2.97 -3.72
CA SER A 5 -12.38 -3.29 -4.47
C SER A 5 -11.19 -2.52 -3.90
N THR A 6 -9.98 -3.05 -4.13
CA THR A 6 -8.77 -2.33 -3.75
C THR A 6 -8.66 -0.99 -4.47
N ALA A 7 -9.21 -0.88 -5.67
CA ALA A 7 -9.21 0.37 -6.41
C ALA A 7 -10.02 1.45 -5.70
N GLU A 8 -11.17 1.08 -5.11
CA GLU A 8 -11.98 2.04 -4.36
C GLU A 8 -11.24 2.53 -3.11
N VAL A 9 -10.58 1.61 -2.40
CA VAL A 9 -9.80 1.98 -1.22
C VAL A 9 -8.64 2.89 -1.62
N GLU A 10 -7.96 2.57 -2.70
CA GLU A 10 -6.85 3.37 -3.21
C GLU A 10 -7.31 4.79 -3.56
N ASN A 11 -8.46 4.92 -4.22
CA ASN A 11 -9.00 6.23 -4.55
C ASN A 11 -9.35 7.03 -3.29
N ALA A 12 -9.90 6.38 -2.28
CA ALA A 12 -10.23 7.04 -1.02
C ALA A 12 -8.98 7.52 -0.30
N ILE A 13 -7.93 6.71 -0.26
CA ILE A 13 -6.67 7.11 0.35
C ILE A 13 -6.08 8.32 -0.37
N ASN A 14 -6.14 8.31 -1.69
CA ASN A 14 -5.58 9.41 -2.49
C ASN A 14 -6.32 10.73 -2.28
N MET A 15 -7.49 10.71 -1.68
CA MET A 15 -8.20 11.95 -1.34
C MET A 15 -7.67 12.62 -0.08
N HIS A 16 -6.82 11.94 0.69
CA HIS A 16 -6.19 12.54 1.86
C HIS A 16 -5.14 13.55 1.40
N SER A 17 -5.13 14.73 2.03
CA SER A 17 -4.29 15.84 1.59
C SER A 17 -2.79 15.57 1.72
N ASP A 18 -2.38 14.70 2.63
CA ASP A 18 -0.98 14.37 2.84
C ASP A 18 -0.49 13.20 1.98
N VAL A 19 -1.36 12.58 1.21
CA VAL A 19 -1.01 11.47 0.34
C VAL A 19 -0.66 11.98 -1.04
N VAL A 20 0.58 11.70 -1.46
CA VAL A 20 1.02 12.04 -2.81
C VAL A 20 0.55 10.98 -3.81
N GLU A 21 0.74 9.73 -3.45
CA GLU A 21 0.35 8.61 -4.30
C GLU A 21 0.21 7.38 -3.40
N SER A 22 -0.61 6.43 -3.82
CA SER A 22 -0.74 5.17 -3.09
C SER A 22 -1.01 4.02 -4.05
N ALA A 23 -0.75 2.81 -3.56
CA ALA A 23 -1.13 1.58 -4.25
C ALA A 23 -1.65 0.60 -3.21
N VAL A 24 -2.79 -0.01 -3.48
CA VAL A 24 -3.47 -0.89 -2.55
C VAL A 24 -3.60 -2.28 -3.17
N VAL A 25 -3.23 -3.30 -2.39
CA VAL A 25 -3.33 -4.69 -2.84
C VAL A 25 -4.00 -5.53 -1.76
N GLY A 26 -4.61 -6.66 -2.18
CA GLY A 26 -5.11 -7.65 -1.24
C GLY A 26 -4.01 -8.62 -0.85
N TYR A 27 -4.10 -9.18 0.34
CA TYR A 27 -3.18 -10.21 0.81
C TYR A 27 -3.91 -11.19 1.71
N PRO A 28 -3.42 -12.42 1.90
CA PRO A 28 -4.07 -13.38 2.79
C PRO A 28 -4.08 -12.87 4.22
N HIS A 29 -5.24 -12.96 4.87
CA HIS A 29 -5.43 -12.52 6.25
C HIS A 29 -6.00 -13.68 7.06
N ALA A 30 -5.39 -13.95 8.21
CA ALA A 30 -5.73 -15.14 9.01
C ALA A 30 -7.18 -15.14 9.50
N VAL A 31 -7.73 -13.98 9.81
CA VAL A 31 -9.08 -13.89 10.37
C VAL A 31 -10.13 -13.61 9.29
N LYS A 32 -9.85 -12.69 8.38
CA LYS A 32 -10.83 -12.24 7.38
C LYS A 32 -10.76 -13.01 6.08
N GLY A 33 -9.75 -13.86 5.90
CA GLY A 33 -9.49 -14.51 4.63
C GLY A 33 -8.68 -13.65 3.67
N GLN A 34 -9.01 -12.37 3.56
CA GLN A 34 -8.28 -11.41 2.73
C GLN A 34 -8.18 -10.08 3.47
N GLY A 35 -6.99 -9.53 3.53
CA GLY A 35 -6.73 -8.22 4.11
C GLY A 35 -6.40 -7.20 3.04
N ILE A 36 -6.33 -5.94 3.45
CA ILE A 36 -6.03 -4.81 2.58
C ILE A 36 -4.70 -4.21 3.05
N TYR A 37 -3.75 -4.11 2.12
CA TYR A 37 -2.42 -3.58 2.39
C TYR A 37 -2.22 -2.35 1.51
N ALA A 38 -1.96 -1.21 2.13
CA ALA A 38 -1.78 0.05 1.41
C ALA A 38 -0.31 0.49 1.48
N PHE A 39 0.27 0.78 0.33
CA PHE A 39 1.59 1.40 0.21
C PHE A 39 1.36 2.87 -0.11
N VAL A 40 1.85 3.77 0.75
CA VAL A 40 1.52 5.19 0.66
C VAL A 40 2.78 6.04 0.59
N ILE A 41 2.83 6.92 -0.38
CA ILE A 41 3.85 7.97 -0.43
C ILE A 41 3.23 9.20 0.21
N ALA A 42 3.71 9.59 1.39
CA ALA A 42 3.21 10.76 2.09
C ALA A 42 3.99 12.00 1.70
N GLY A 43 3.34 13.14 1.79
CA GLY A 43 3.99 14.43 1.55
C GLY A 43 4.91 14.80 2.70
N ASN A 44 5.52 15.98 2.58
CA ASN A 44 6.55 16.43 3.52
C ASN A 44 5.99 16.90 4.86
N HIS A 45 4.68 16.87 5.03
CA HIS A 45 4.03 17.44 6.21
C HIS A 45 3.78 16.44 7.32
N HIS A 46 3.97 15.14 7.06
CA HIS A 46 3.74 14.17 8.11
C HIS A 46 4.96 14.13 9.03
N THR A 47 4.73 14.33 10.30
CA THR A 47 5.77 14.27 11.31
C THR A 47 5.63 13.04 12.19
N ASP A 48 4.47 12.40 12.16
CA ASP A 48 4.16 11.21 12.95
C ASP A 48 3.40 10.24 12.08
N GLU A 49 4.05 9.12 11.75
CA GLU A 49 3.46 8.12 10.88
C GLU A 49 2.19 7.50 11.47
N ASP A 50 2.17 7.30 12.78
CA ASP A 50 0.99 6.71 13.42
C ASP A 50 -0.22 7.64 13.34
N LEU A 51 -0.02 8.93 13.54
CA LEU A 51 -1.10 9.89 13.39
C LEU A 51 -1.58 9.97 11.94
N THR A 52 -0.65 9.91 11.00
CA THR A 52 -1.01 9.94 9.58
C THR A 52 -1.79 8.69 9.19
N ARG A 53 -1.41 7.52 9.71
CA ARG A 53 -2.15 6.29 9.48
C ARG A 53 -3.57 6.40 10.01
N GLN A 54 -3.74 6.94 11.21
CA GLN A 54 -5.07 7.13 11.79
C GLN A 54 -5.90 8.07 10.94
N ASP A 55 -5.32 9.15 10.45
CA ASP A 55 -6.01 10.10 9.59
C ASP A 55 -6.44 9.47 8.27
N ILE A 56 -5.56 8.67 7.67
CA ILE A 56 -5.89 7.97 6.43
C ILE A 56 -7.04 7.00 6.67
N ASN A 57 -7.00 6.25 7.78
CA ASN A 57 -8.08 5.32 8.12
C ASN A 57 -9.40 6.06 8.35
N LYS A 58 -9.36 7.23 8.98
CA LYS A 58 -10.56 8.06 9.14
C LYS A 58 -11.11 8.52 7.81
N THR A 59 -10.23 8.90 6.89
CA THR A 59 -10.64 9.34 5.56
C THR A 59 -11.32 8.21 4.80
N VAL A 60 -10.72 7.01 4.80
CA VAL A 60 -11.31 5.85 4.15
C VAL A 60 -12.65 5.49 4.77
N SER A 61 -12.72 5.49 6.10
CA SER A 61 -13.94 5.17 6.82
C SER A 61 -15.06 6.15 6.48
N ARG A 62 -14.74 7.42 6.35
CA ARG A 62 -15.74 8.45 6.02
C ARG A 62 -16.24 8.31 4.58
N ILE A 63 -15.35 7.98 3.64
CA ILE A 63 -15.70 7.96 2.23
C ILE A 63 -16.38 6.65 1.84
N ILE A 64 -15.87 5.52 2.30
CA ILE A 64 -16.35 4.20 1.87
C ILE A 64 -17.05 3.46 3.00
N GLY A 65 -16.55 3.57 4.21
CA GLY A 65 -17.07 2.85 5.36
C GLY A 65 -15.94 2.20 6.14
N ALA A 66 -16.21 1.92 7.43
CA ALA A 66 -15.19 1.43 8.35
C ALA A 66 -14.64 0.05 7.96
N ILE A 67 -15.45 -0.77 7.28
CA ILE A 67 -15.04 -2.11 6.89
C ILE A 67 -13.97 -2.09 5.78
N ALA A 68 -13.84 -0.97 5.08
CA ALA A 68 -12.88 -0.83 3.99
C ALA A 68 -11.53 -0.28 4.42
N LYS A 69 -11.33 -0.04 5.73
CA LYS A 69 -10.06 0.48 6.21
C LYS A 69 -8.94 -0.51 5.93
N PRO A 70 -7.76 -0.03 5.49
CA PRO A 70 -6.62 -0.92 5.29
C PRO A 70 -6.20 -1.59 6.60
N ASP A 71 -5.85 -2.88 6.51
CA ASP A 71 -5.31 -3.60 7.66
C ASP A 71 -3.89 -3.18 7.95
N LYS A 72 -3.14 -2.83 6.91
CA LYS A 72 -1.78 -2.35 7.05
C LYS A 72 -1.56 -1.16 6.12
N ILE A 73 -0.87 -0.15 6.62
CA ILE A 73 -0.45 1.00 5.84
C ILE A 73 1.05 1.11 6.01
N GLN A 74 1.78 1.01 4.90
CA GLN A 74 3.22 1.16 4.89
C GLN A 74 3.58 2.44 4.14
N PHE A 75 4.37 3.32 4.77
CA PHE A 75 4.87 4.50 4.11
C PHE A 75 6.12 4.14 3.32
N VAL A 76 6.16 4.57 2.07
CA VAL A 76 7.25 4.28 1.15
C VAL A 76 7.68 5.56 0.46
N SER A 77 8.91 5.60 -0.05
CA SER A 77 9.41 6.76 -0.77
C SER A 77 9.06 6.72 -2.26
N GLY A 78 8.68 5.56 -2.77
CA GLY A 78 8.30 5.40 -4.16
C GLY A 78 7.58 4.09 -4.36
N LEU A 79 7.01 3.91 -5.55
CA LEU A 79 6.30 2.69 -5.92
C LEU A 79 7.01 2.04 -7.11
N PRO A 80 6.96 0.70 -7.23
CA PRO A 80 7.59 0.04 -8.37
C PRO A 80 6.81 0.33 -9.65
N LYS A 81 7.40 1.09 -10.54
CA LYS A 81 6.75 1.50 -11.78
C LYS A 81 7.57 1.07 -12.99
N THR A 82 6.88 0.73 -14.07
CA THR A 82 7.52 0.54 -15.36
C THR A 82 7.94 1.90 -15.92
N ARG A 83 8.73 1.89 -16.99
CA ARG A 83 9.17 3.13 -17.63
C ARG A 83 8.01 3.94 -18.19
N SER A 84 6.88 3.29 -18.46
CA SER A 84 5.67 3.99 -18.90
C SER A 84 4.87 4.57 -17.74
N GLY A 85 5.30 4.36 -16.50
CA GLY A 85 4.63 4.92 -15.33
C GLY A 85 3.57 4.03 -14.71
N LYS A 86 3.48 2.79 -15.17
CA LYS A 86 2.48 1.85 -14.63
C LYS A 86 2.98 1.22 -13.35
N ILE A 87 2.16 1.25 -12.30
CA ILE A 87 2.49 0.62 -11.02
C ILE A 87 2.43 -0.90 -11.17
N MET A 88 3.49 -1.57 -10.74
CA MET A 88 3.57 -3.02 -10.79
C MET A 88 2.99 -3.63 -9.52
N ARG A 89 1.67 -3.68 -9.44
CA ARG A 89 0.97 -4.16 -8.24
C ARG A 89 1.25 -5.63 -7.96
N ARG A 90 1.61 -6.41 -8.97
CA ARG A 90 2.01 -7.80 -8.78
C ARG A 90 3.18 -7.91 -7.80
N ILE A 91 4.16 -7.03 -7.92
CA ILE A 91 5.32 -7.03 -7.02
C ILE A 91 4.88 -6.65 -5.61
N LEU A 92 4.03 -5.64 -5.48
CA LEU A 92 3.54 -5.20 -4.18
C LEU A 92 2.73 -6.31 -3.49
N ARG A 93 1.93 -7.04 -4.27
CA ARG A 93 1.14 -8.14 -3.73
C ARG A 93 2.04 -9.24 -3.18
N LYS A 94 3.11 -9.59 -3.89
CA LYS A 94 4.07 -10.56 -3.40
C LYS A 94 4.71 -10.13 -2.10
N ILE A 95 5.09 -8.87 -2.01
CA ILE A 95 5.67 -8.33 -0.78
C ILE A 95 4.66 -8.39 0.36
N ALA A 96 3.41 -8.03 0.10
CA ALA A 96 2.35 -8.06 1.11
C ALA A 96 2.11 -9.48 1.61
N GLU A 97 2.27 -10.48 0.74
CA GLU A 97 2.12 -11.88 1.10
C GLU A 97 3.33 -12.46 1.85
N GLY A 98 4.42 -11.72 1.91
CA GLY A 98 5.65 -12.19 2.51
C GLY A 98 6.55 -12.99 1.58
N GLU A 99 6.23 -13.05 0.29
CA GLU A 99 7.00 -13.81 -0.70
C GLU A 99 8.03 -12.91 -1.36
N THR A 100 9.03 -12.48 -0.60
CA THR A 100 9.98 -11.49 -1.08
C THR A 100 11.08 -12.08 -1.96
N ASP A 101 11.20 -13.41 -2.01
CA ASP A 101 12.23 -14.07 -2.82
C ASP A 101 11.79 -14.39 -4.24
N ASN A 102 10.51 -14.23 -4.54
CA ASN A 102 9.95 -14.62 -5.83
C ASN A 102 9.11 -13.49 -6.42
N LEU A 103 9.77 -12.38 -6.69
CA LEU A 103 9.09 -11.19 -7.21
C LEU A 103 8.95 -11.20 -8.73
N GLY A 104 9.57 -12.16 -9.39
CA GLY A 104 9.58 -12.21 -10.84
C GLY A 104 10.57 -11.25 -11.45
N ASP A 105 10.32 -10.85 -12.68
CA ASP A 105 11.22 -9.97 -13.41
C ASP A 105 11.05 -8.53 -12.97
N THR A 106 12.09 -7.96 -12.37
CA THR A 106 12.10 -6.55 -11.95
C THR A 106 12.96 -5.67 -12.85
N THR A 107 13.50 -6.23 -13.95
CA THR A 107 14.42 -5.47 -14.81
C THR A 107 13.72 -4.38 -15.62
N THR A 108 12.40 -4.47 -15.77
CA THR A 108 11.64 -3.45 -16.49
C THR A 108 11.28 -2.25 -15.62
N LEU A 109 11.61 -2.30 -14.33
CA LEU A 109 11.29 -1.21 -13.43
C LEU A 109 12.18 0.00 -13.67
N LEU A 110 11.57 1.18 -13.55
CA LEU A 110 12.29 2.44 -13.68
C LEU A 110 13.35 2.58 -12.58
N ASP A 111 13.00 2.17 -11.37
CA ASP A 111 13.91 2.21 -10.22
C ASP A 111 13.79 0.91 -9.42
N PRO A 112 14.61 -0.11 -9.74
CA PRO A 112 14.54 -1.38 -9.02
C PRO A 112 14.89 -1.26 -7.53
N GLY A 113 15.66 -0.23 -7.13
CA GLY A 113 16.04 -0.04 -5.74
C GLY A 113 14.85 0.20 -4.83
N VAL A 114 13.75 0.71 -5.35
CA VAL A 114 12.54 0.96 -4.58
C VAL A 114 11.95 -0.34 -4.02
N VAL A 115 12.14 -1.45 -4.74
CA VAL A 115 11.62 -2.75 -4.29
C VAL A 115 12.31 -3.19 -3.01
N GLU A 116 13.63 -3.01 -2.92
CA GLU A 116 14.38 -3.40 -1.73
C GLU A 116 13.98 -2.58 -0.52
N GLU A 117 13.73 -1.29 -0.72
CA GLU A 117 13.26 -0.42 0.35
C GLU A 117 11.88 -0.85 0.86
N ILE A 118 10.98 -1.17 -0.06
CA ILE A 118 9.63 -1.61 0.30
C ILE A 118 9.68 -2.95 1.04
N LYS A 119 10.53 -3.87 0.60
CA LYS A 119 10.71 -5.16 1.28
C LYS A 119 11.17 -4.97 2.72
N ALA A 120 12.15 -4.11 2.93
CA ALA A 120 12.66 -3.85 4.27
C ALA A 120 11.59 -3.25 5.18
N GLY A 121 10.80 -2.30 4.65
CA GLY A 121 9.71 -1.71 5.41
C GLY A 121 8.61 -2.69 5.75
N ALA A 122 8.31 -3.61 4.83
CA ALA A 122 7.29 -4.63 5.07
C ALA A 122 7.72 -5.59 6.19
N GLU A 123 9.01 -5.93 6.24
CA GLU A 123 9.53 -6.79 7.31
C GLU A 123 9.36 -6.13 8.67
N LYS A 124 9.59 -4.82 8.76
CA LYS A 124 9.40 -4.09 10.01
C LYS A 124 7.95 -4.13 10.48
N LEU A 125 7.00 -4.05 9.55
CA LEU A 125 5.58 -4.11 9.90
C LEU A 125 5.17 -5.49 10.40
N ARG A 126 5.79 -6.54 9.87
CA ARG A 126 5.50 -7.91 10.32
C ARG A 126 6.19 -8.25 11.63
N GLY A 127 7.35 -7.69 11.81
CA GLY A 127 8.17 -7.93 12.98
C GLY A 127 7.73 -7.13 14.16
#